data_412ce728f11d5572ef73525d16bbafb2
#
_entry.id   412ce728f11d5572ef73525d16bbafb2
#
_cell.length_a   1.000
_cell.length_b   1.000
_cell.length_c   1.000
_cell.angle_alpha   90.00
_cell.angle_beta   90.00
_cell.angle_gamma   90.00
#
_symmetry.space_group_name_H-M   'P 1'
#
loop_
_entity.id
_entity.type
_entity.pdbx_description
1 polymer ?
#
loop_
_entity_poly.entity_id
_entity_poly.type
_entity_poly.pdbx_seq_one_letter_code
_entity_poly.pdbx_strand_id
1 'polypeptide(L)'
;ALICACFAVLAFLGLASVAVIEKKNPVSYIKTIGAILLIAISTASSSATFAPHTMIATTKQGIRDYLVKFTIPAAALFLKPFMVPVLFLTTLFVGSLYGINFGTADIVSMILLCIIIAVAAPPSLGMGAFLFTVVFKKFGIPLEGLALAASLYIFFDYPMTTGDMFFMNISML
;
A
#
# COMPACT_ATOMS: atom_id res chain seq x y z
N ALA A 1 1.74 -14.27 8.57
CA ALA A 1 3.06 -13.96 9.15
C ALA A 1 3.91 -13.12 8.18
N LEU A 2 4.23 -13.59 6.95
CA LEU A 2 5.13 -12.89 6.01
C LEU A 2 4.64 -11.49 5.61
N ILE A 3 3.35 -11.29 5.31
CA ILE A 3 2.79 -9.96 4.99
C ILE A 3 3.01 -9.00 6.16
N CYS A 4 2.76 -9.42 7.39
CA CYS A 4 2.97 -8.59 8.58
C CYS A 4 4.47 -8.26 8.77
N ALA A 5 5.37 -9.20 8.47
CA ALA A 5 6.81 -8.95 8.51
C ALA A 5 7.22 -7.90 7.45
N CYS A 6 6.72 -8.02 6.21
CA CYS A 6 6.94 -7.01 5.18
C CYS A 6 6.42 -5.62 5.61
N PHE A 7 5.24 -5.57 6.22
CA PHE A 7 4.67 -4.32 6.72
C PHE A 7 5.53 -3.71 7.83
N ALA A 8 6.03 -4.52 8.76
CA ALA A 8 6.93 -4.05 9.81
C ALA A 8 8.24 -3.50 9.25
N VAL A 9 8.83 -4.19 8.26
CA VAL A 9 10.06 -3.71 7.60
C VAL A 9 9.81 -2.40 6.86
N LEU A 10 8.74 -2.30 6.08
CA LEU A 10 8.39 -1.06 5.38
C LEU A 10 8.14 0.08 6.35
N ALA A 11 7.34 -0.15 7.40
CA ALA A 11 7.09 0.88 8.43
C ALA A 11 8.38 1.33 9.11
N PHE A 12 9.28 0.39 9.43
CA PHE A 12 10.59 0.71 9.99
C PHE A 12 11.43 1.57 9.04
N LEU A 13 11.51 1.21 7.76
CA LEU A 13 12.23 2.00 6.75
C LEU A 13 11.65 3.40 6.61
N GLY A 14 10.33 3.55 6.63
CA GLY A 14 9.67 4.85 6.62
C GLY A 14 9.99 5.69 7.85
N LEU A 15 9.97 5.11 9.06
CA LEU A 15 10.35 5.82 10.29
C LEU A 15 11.84 6.18 10.30
N ALA A 16 12.69 5.30 9.80
CA ALA A 16 14.12 5.56 9.67
C ALA A 16 14.38 6.72 8.68
N SER A 17 13.65 6.79 7.56
CA SER A 17 13.78 7.91 6.62
C SER A 17 13.39 9.24 7.27
N VAL A 18 12.33 9.29 8.06
CA VAL A 18 11.93 10.48 8.83
C VAL A 18 13.02 10.91 9.83
N ALA A 19 13.63 9.93 10.52
CA ALA A 19 14.69 10.23 11.50
C ALA A 19 15.99 10.70 10.86
N VAL A 20 16.43 10.04 9.77
CA VAL A 20 17.76 10.23 9.17
C VAL A 20 17.75 11.34 8.14
N ILE A 21 16.78 11.34 7.23
CA ILE A 21 16.71 12.28 6.11
C ILE A 21 16.11 13.60 6.58
N GLU A 22 14.96 13.54 7.24
CA GLU A 22 14.22 14.72 7.69
C GLU A 22 14.73 15.29 9.04
N LYS A 23 15.57 14.53 9.75
CA LYS A 23 16.07 14.88 11.10
C LYS A 23 14.96 15.23 12.08
N LYS A 24 13.78 14.63 11.89
CA LYS A 24 12.60 14.81 12.76
C LYS A 24 12.46 13.63 13.72
N ASN A 25 11.91 13.89 14.90
CA ASN A 25 11.58 12.82 15.83
C ASN A 25 10.42 11.97 15.28
N PRO A 26 10.61 10.66 15.01
CA PRO A 26 9.56 9.80 14.44
C PRO A 26 8.27 9.75 15.25
N VAL A 27 8.37 9.79 16.60
CA VAL A 27 7.20 9.79 17.48
C VAL A 27 6.39 11.07 17.33
N SER A 28 7.06 12.22 17.27
CA SER A 28 6.41 13.51 17.06
C SER A 28 5.78 13.58 15.67
N TYR A 29 6.45 13.03 14.67
CA TYR A 29 5.93 12.95 13.31
C TYR A 29 4.65 12.12 13.24
N ILE A 30 4.63 10.91 13.79
CA ILE A 30 3.44 10.06 13.86
C ILE A 30 2.27 10.78 14.57
N LYS A 31 2.53 11.50 15.66
CA LYS A 31 1.49 12.32 16.32
C LYS A 31 0.93 13.41 15.39
N THR A 32 1.77 14.02 14.58
CA THR A 32 1.35 15.05 13.63
C THR A 32 0.41 14.52 12.56
N ILE A 33 0.71 13.34 12.00
CA ILE A 33 -0.09 12.72 10.95
C ILE A 33 -1.15 11.73 11.47
N GLY A 34 -1.29 11.60 12.79
CA GLY A 34 -2.15 10.60 13.43
C GLY A 34 -3.60 10.61 12.94
N ALA A 35 -4.17 11.78 12.67
CA ALA A 35 -5.52 11.88 12.11
C ALA A 35 -5.63 11.23 10.72
N ILE A 36 -4.60 11.36 9.88
CA ILE A 36 -4.55 10.73 8.56
C ILE A 36 -4.53 9.21 8.72
N LEU A 37 -3.66 8.70 9.58
CA LEU A 37 -3.52 7.26 9.83
C LEU A 37 -4.79 6.65 10.44
N LEU A 38 -5.44 7.36 11.36
CA LEU A 38 -6.71 6.92 11.95
C LEU A 38 -7.83 6.84 10.92
N ILE A 39 -7.95 7.81 10.02
CA ILE A 39 -8.92 7.77 8.94
C ILE A 39 -8.60 6.62 7.98
N ALA A 40 -7.34 6.45 7.58
CA ALA A 40 -6.92 5.37 6.71
C ALA A 40 -7.24 3.98 7.28
N ILE A 41 -6.88 3.74 8.56
CA ILE A 41 -7.12 2.42 9.21
C ILE A 41 -8.61 2.16 9.49
N SER A 42 -9.44 3.18 9.63
CA SER A 42 -10.86 3.01 9.88
C SER A 42 -11.70 2.85 8.61
N THR A 43 -11.23 3.39 7.48
CA THR A 43 -12.01 3.45 6.23
C THR A 43 -11.45 2.59 5.10
N ALA A 44 -10.17 2.17 5.19
CA ALA A 44 -9.42 1.56 4.08
C ALA A 44 -9.52 2.38 2.77
N SER A 45 -9.67 3.70 2.87
CA SER A 45 -9.89 4.60 1.74
C SER A 45 -8.83 5.69 1.70
N SER A 46 -7.94 5.61 0.70
CA SER A 46 -6.95 6.66 0.42
C SER A 46 -7.61 8.01 0.14
N SER A 47 -8.73 8.01 -0.60
CA SER A 47 -9.44 9.24 -0.95
C SER A 47 -10.02 9.96 0.27
N ALA A 48 -10.48 9.21 1.29
CA ALA A 48 -11.00 9.80 2.53
C ALA A 48 -9.92 10.58 3.31
N THR A 49 -8.65 10.28 3.08
CA THR A 49 -7.53 10.95 3.75
C THR A 49 -7.09 12.24 3.07
N PHE A 50 -7.55 12.56 1.86
CA PHE A 50 -7.04 13.70 1.07
C PHE A 50 -7.24 15.05 1.77
N ALA A 51 -8.43 15.30 2.32
CA ALA A 51 -8.71 16.53 3.04
C ALA A 51 -7.83 16.72 4.29
N PRO A 52 -7.75 15.75 5.22
CA PRO A 52 -6.85 15.85 6.36
C PRO A 52 -5.36 15.88 5.96
N HIS A 53 -4.95 15.20 4.88
CA HIS A 53 -3.60 15.32 4.34
C HIS A 53 -3.28 16.76 3.92
N THR A 54 -4.14 17.35 3.09
CA THR A 54 -3.98 18.73 2.64
C THR A 54 -3.88 19.69 3.81
N MET A 55 -4.78 19.58 4.77
CA MET A 55 -4.78 20.43 5.97
C MET A 55 -3.49 20.28 6.78
N ILE A 56 -3.06 19.05 7.08
CA ILE A 56 -1.87 18.80 7.90
C ILE A 56 -0.59 19.23 7.17
N ALA A 57 -0.48 18.91 5.88
CA ALA A 57 0.68 19.28 5.06
C ALA A 57 0.86 20.80 4.98
N THR A 58 -0.22 21.54 4.79
CA THR A 58 -0.16 23.02 4.68
C THR A 58 0.01 23.69 6.04
N THR A 59 -0.78 23.30 7.06
CA THR A 59 -0.83 24.03 8.34
C THR A 59 0.22 23.60 9.34
N LYS A 60 0.58 22.30 9.39
CA LYS A 60 1.53 21.75 10.37
C LYS A 60 2.91 21.46 9.79
N GLN A 61 3.00 21.13 8.51
CA GLN A 61 4.26 20.83 7.85
C GLN A 61 4.81 22.01 7.04
N GLY A 62 4.00 23.05 6.79
CA GLY A 62 4.41 24.26 6.11
C GLY A 62 4.63 24.07 4.59
N ILE A 63 4.09 22.99 4.01
CA ILE A 63 4.23 22.70 2.58
C ILE A 63 3.29 23.62 1.78
N ARG A 64 3.78 24.16 0.68
CA ARG A 64 3.01 25.07 -0.17
C ARG A 64 1.76 24.41 -0.73
N ASP A 65 0.63 25.05 -0.64
CA ASP A 65 -0.70 24.52 -1.01
C ASP A 65 -0.77 23.95 -2.44
N TYR A 66 -0.13 24.61 -3.41
CA TYR A 66 -0.11 24.11 -4.78
C TYR A 66 0.66 22.80 -4.95
N LEU A 67 1.75 22.59 -4.17
CA LEU A 67 2.50 21.34 -4.16
C LEU A 67 1.67 20.22 -3.56
N VAL A 68 1.01 20.50 -2.45
CA VAL A 68 0.16 19.53 -1.75
C VAL A 68 -0.99 19.07 -2.64
N LYS A 69 -1.68 19.98 -3.30
CA LYS A 69 -2.80 19.68 -4.21
C LYS A 69 -2.39 18.84 -5.43
N PHE A 70 -1.15 18.94 -5.88
CA PHE A 70 -0.62 18.09 -6.95
C PHE A 70 -0.09 16.77 -6.41
N THR A 71 0.70 16.80 -5.33
CA THR A 71 1.42 15.62 -4.82
C THR A 71 0.48 14.58 -4.22
N ILE A 72 -0.58 14.99 -3.48
CA ILE A 72 -1.49 14.03 -2.85
C ILE A 72 -2.16 13.11 -3.88
N PRO A 73 -2.85 13.61 -4.92
CA PRO A 73 -3.44 12.73 -5.92
C PRO A 73 -2.41 11.90 -6.69
N ALA A 74 -1.27 12.48 -7.03
CA ALA A 74 -0.20 11.77 -7.74
C ALA A 74 0.39 10.64 -6.87
N ALA A 75 0.73 10.92 -5.62
CA ALA A 75 1.26 9.92 -4.70
C ALA A 75 0.24 8.81 -4.39
N ALA A 76 -1.03 9.14 -4.28
CA ALA A 76 -2.09 8.14 -4.09
C ALA A 76 -2.23 7.17 -5.27
N LEU A 77 -1.81 7.56 -6.47
CA LEU A 77 -1.76 6.67 -7.63
C LEU A 77 -0.47 5.84 -7.65
N PHE A 78 0.69 6.46 -7.45
CA PHE A 78 1.99 5.85 -7.71
C PHE A 78 2.66 5.24 -6.48
N LEU A 79 2.35 5.72 -5.27
CA LEU A 79 3.03 5.34 -4.04
C LEU A 79 2.20 4.35 -3.22
N LYS A 80 2.29 3.06 -3.58
CA LYS A 80 1.58 1.97 -2.91
C LYS A 80 2.51 0.82 -2.51
N PRO A 81 3.54 1.10 -1.69
CA PRO A 81 4.54 0.08 -1.35
C PRO A 81 3.98 -1.07 -0.52
N PHE A 82 2.91 -0.86 0.25
CA PHE A 82 2.28 -1.92 1.04
C PHE A 82 1.36 -2.83 0.22
N MET A 83 0.86 -2.37 -0.92
CA MET A 83 0.01 -3.15 -1.80
C MET A 83 0.77 -4.30 -2.48
N VAL A 84 2.02 -4.07 -2.87
CA VAL A 84 2.84 -5.05 -3.59
C VAL A 84 3.01 -6.36 -2.80
N PRO A 85 3.46 -6.36 -1.52
CA PRO A 85 3.59 -7.60 -0.75
C PRO A 85 2.25 -8.29 -0.50
N VAL A 86 1.15 -7.57 -0.39
CA VAL A 86 -0.18 -8.20 -0.25
C VAL A 86 -0.55 -8.96 -1.51
N LEU A 87 -0.44 -8.34 -2.68
CA LEU A 87 -0.71 -9.00 -3.96
C LEU A 87 0.20 -10.19 -4.19
N PHE A 88 1.50 -10.00 -4.01
CA PHE A 88 2.52 -11.02 -4.27
C PHE A 88 2.37 -12.24 -3.33
N LEU A 89 2.38 -12.02 -2.02
CA LEU A 89 2.35 -13.11 -1.05
C LEU A 89 0.99 -13.84 -1.02
N THR A 90 -0.11 -13.12 -1.24
CA THR A 90 -1.43 -13.76 -1.38
C THR A 90 -1.49 -14.63 -2.64
N THR A 91 -0.92 -14.16 -3.75
CA THR A 91 -0.85 -14.95 -4.99
C THR A 91 -0.01 -16.20 -4.81
N LEU A 92 1.17 -16.09 -4.20
CA LEU A 92 2.02 -17.25 -3.88
C LEU A 92 1.29 -18.24 -2.98
N PHE A 93 0.63 -17.76 -1.94
CA PHE A 93 -0.11 -18.59 -0.99
C PHE A 93 -1.23 -19.35 -1.68
N VAL A 94 -2.09 -18.66 -2.44
CA VAL A 94 -3.21 -19.30 -3.14
C VAL A 94 -2.69 -20.26 -4.21
N GLY A 95 -1.70 -19.86 -5.01
CA GLY A 95 -1.11 -20.75 -6.01
C GLY A 95 -0.53 -22.03 -5.40
N SER A 96 0.14 -21.92 -4.26
CA SER A 96 0.67 -23.09 -3.55
C SER A 96 -0.42 -24.04 -3.01
N LEU A 97 -1.59 -23.52 -2.61
CA LEU A 97 -2.74 -24.34 -2.23
C LEU A 97 -3.30 -25.17 -3.40
N TYR A 98 -3.18 -24.66 -4.63
CA TYR A 98 -3.54 -25.39 -5.85
C TYR A 98 -2.39 -26.24 -6.40
N GLY A 99 -1.30 -26.41 -5.66
CA GLY A 99 -0.17 -27.27 -6.03
C GLY A 99 0.72 -26.67 -7.14
N ILE A 100 0.62 -25.36 -7.41
CA ILE A 100 1.43 -24.70 -8.43
C ILE A 100 2.82 -24.41 -7.81
N ASN A 101 3.86 -24.93 -8.44
CA ASN A 101 5.25 -24.65 -8.07
C ASN A 101 5.79 -23.50 -8.94
N PHE A 102 6.10 -22.40 -8.28
CA PHE A 102 6.67 -21.23 -8.96
C PHE A 102 8.19 -21.33 -9.05
N GLY A 103 8.72 -21.27 -10.26
CA GLY A 103 10.15 -21.15 -10.49
C GLY A 103 10.66 -19.73 -10.19
N THR A 104 11.99 -19.57 -10.16
CA THR A 104 12.60 -18.25 -9.90
C THR A 104 12.16 -17.19 -10.90
N ALA A 105 12.02 -17.56 -12.17
CA ALA A 105 11.54 -16.67 -13.23
C ALA A 105 10.08 -16.23 -13.00
N ASP A 106 9.23 -17.14 -12.51
CA ASP A 106 7.84 -16.83 -12.17
C ASP A 106 7.76 -15.85 -11.00
N ILE A 107 8.57 -16.07 -9.97
CA ILE A 107 8.64 -15.19 -8.80
C ILE A 107 9.05 -13.77 -9.23
N VAL A 108 10.10 -13.62 -10.02
CA VAL A 108 10.55 -12.31 -10.50
C VAL A 108 9.47 -11.63 -11.36
N SER A 109 8.88 -12.36 -12.30
CA SER A 109 7.82 -11.80 -13.16
C SER A 109 6.56 -11.45 -12.37
N MET A 110 6.25 -12.21 -11.31
CA MET A 110 5.12 -11.94 -10.41
C MET A 110 5.34 -10.64 -9.61
N ILE A 111 6.54 -10.44 -9.06
CA ILE A 111 6.89 -9.20 -8.36
C ILE A 111 6.74 -8.00 -9.31
N LEU A 112 7.31 -8.08 -10.51
CA LEU A 112 7.21 -7.00 -11.50
C LEU A 112 5.76 -6.72 -11.88
N LEU A 113 4.96 -7.76 -12.10
CA LEU A 113 3.53 -7.61 -12.40
C LEU A 113 2.77 -6.96 -11.24
N CYS A 114 3.04 -7.37 -9.99
CA CYS A 114 2.41 -6.77 -8.82
C CYS A 114 2.76 -5.28 -8.66
N ILE A 115 4.00 -4.88 -8.97
CA ILE A 115 4.40 -3.47 -8.98
C ILE A 115 3.62 -2.70 -10.05
N ILE A 116 3.55 -3.21 -11.28
CA ILE A 116 2.80 -2.57 -12.38
C ILE A 116 1.32 -2.43 -12.01
N ILE A 117 0.72 -3.49 -11.47
CA ILE A 117 -0.69 -3.49 -11.06
C ILE A 117 -0.91 -2.49 -9.91
N ALA A 118 -0.03 -2.43 -8.92
CA ALA A 118 -0.16 -1.50 -7.81
C ALA A 118 -0.17 -0.03 -8.28
N VAL A 119 0.68 0.30 -9.26
CA VAL A 119 0.73 1.64 -9.87
C VAL A 119 -0.50 1.91 -10.76
N ALA A 120 -0.97 0.90 -11.50
CA ALA A 120 -2.12 1.06 -12.39
C ALA A 120 -3.47 1.04 -11.67
N ALA A 121 -3.53 0.54 -10.44
CA ALA A 121 -4.78 0.40 -9.69
C ALA A 121 -5.30 1.75 -9.21
N PRO A 122 -6.56 2.12 -9.53
CA PRO A 122 -7.16 3.33 -9.00
C PRO A 122 -7.35 3.22 -7.48
N PRO A 123 -7.37 4.34 -6.75
CA PRO A 123 -7.56 4.36 -5.30
C PRO A 123 -9.03 4.14 -4.92
N SER A 124 -9.59 2.97 -5.25
CA SER A 124 -10.99 2.63 -5.02
C SER A 124 -11.13 1.37 -4.16
N LEU A 125 -12.18 1.37 -3.32
CA LEU A 125 -12.51 0.23 -2.47
C LEU A 125 -12.89 -1.02 -3.30
N GLY A 126 -12.48 -2.20 -2.83
CA GLY A 126 -12.90 -3.48 -3.40
C GLY A 126 -12.19 -3.91 -4.69
N MET A 127 -11.19 -3.18 -5.15
CA MET A 127 -10.45 -3.52 -6.38
C MET A 127 -9.65 -4.83 -6.28
N GLY A 128 -9.43 -5.35 -5.07
CA GLY A 128 -8.58 -6.52 -4.85
C GLY A 128 -8.94 -7.73 -5.68
N ALA A 129 -10.22 -8.10 -5.76
CA ALA A 129 -10.67 -9.25 -6.55
C ALA A 129 -10.33 -9.10 -8.05
N PHE A 130 -10.49 -7.88 -8.60
CA PHE A 130 -10.13 -7.59 -9.98
C PHE A 130 -8.61 -7.73 -10.20
N LEU A 131 -7.81 -7.18 -9.29
CA LEU A 131 -6.35 -7.22 -9.40
C LEU A 131 -5.81 -8.65 -9.35
N PHE A 132 -6.36 -9.49 -8.45
CA PHE A 132 -6.00 -10.91 -8.39
C PHE A 132 -6.41 -11.67 -9.66
N THR A 133 -7.52 -11.32 -10.30
CA THR A 133 -7.93 -11.96 -11.56
C THR A 133 -6.85 -11.81 -12.64
N VAL A 134 -6.22 -10.64 -12.74
CA VAL A 134 -5.13 -10.40 -13.70
C VAL A 134 -3.91 -11.28 -13.38
N VAL A 135 -3.51 -11.30 -12.10
CA VAL A 135 -2.34 -12.09 -11.67
C VAL A 135 -2.60 -13.60 -11.82
N PHE A 136 -3.76 -14.08 -11.39
CA PHE A 136 -4.12 -15.50 -11.44
C PHE A 136 -4.15 -16.02 -12.88
N LYS A 137 -4.76 -15.29 -13.82
CA LYS A 137 -4.75 -15.65 -15.24
C LYS A 137 -3.34 -15.74 -15.81
N LYS A 138 -2.44 -14.84 -15.42
CA LYS A 138 -1.05 -14.85 -15.90
C LYS A 138 -0.27 -16.08 -15.45
N PHE A 139 -0.52 -16.54 -14.20
CA PHE A 139 0.24 -17.64 -13.60
C PHE A 139 -0.53 -18.98 -13.57
N GLY A 140 -1.67 -19.08 -14.28
CA GLY A 140 -2.45 -20.31 -14.38
C GLY A 140 -3.10 -20.74 -13.05
N ILE A 141 -3.34 -19.80 -12.12
CA ILE A 141 -4.00 -20.08 -10.85
C ILE A 141 -5.50 -20.16 -11.10
N PRO A 142 -6.21 -21.21 -10.63
CA PRO A 142 -7.66 -21.33 -10.77
C PRO A 142 -8.41 -20.13 -10.19
N LEU A 143 -9.42 -19.65 -10.93
CA LEU A 143 -10.20 -18.49 -10.51
C LEU A 143 -11.09 -18.75 -9.29
N GLU A 144 -11.33 -20.00 -8.95
CA GLU A 144 -11.99 -20.42 -7.69
C GLU A 144 -11.24 -19.91 -6.44
N GLY A 145 -9.92 -19.76 -6.55
CA GLY A 145 -9.08 -19.17 -5.51
C GLY A 145 -9.30 -17.66 -5.26
N LEU A 146 -10.04 -16.96 -6.16
CA LEU A 146 -10.29 -15.53 -6.01
C LEU A 146 -11.07 -15.19 -4.75
N ALA A 147 -12.01 -16.04 -4.32
CA ALA A 147 -12.77 -15.79 -3.09
C ALA A 147 -11.86 -15.74 -1.86
N LEU A 148 -10.88 -16.66 -1.78
CA LEU A 148 -9.89 -16.66 -0.71
C LEU A 148 -8.94 -15.45 -0.82
N ALA A 149 -8.43 -15.16 -2.01
CA ALA A 149 -7.56 -14.01 -2.23
C ALA A 149 -8.25 -12.68 -1.88
N ALA A 150 -9.51 -12.52 -2.29
CA ALA A 150 -10.30 -11.33 -1.98
C ALA A 150 -10.56 -11.18 -0.48
N SER A 151 -10.84 -12.28 0.22
CA SER A 151 -11.03 -12.26 1.68
C SER A 151 -9.76 -11.83 2.42
N LEU A 152 -8.60 -12.35 2.01
CA LEU A 152 -7.31 -11.93 2.57
C LEU A 152 -7.02 -10.48 2.24
N TYR A 153 -7.32 -10.03 1.01
CA TYR A 153 -7.12 -8.65 0.61
C TYR A 153 -7.94 -7.68 1.47
N ILE A 154 -9.23 -7.95 1.67
CA ILE A 154 -10.11 -7.12 2.52
C ILE A 154 -9.52 -7.01 3.94
N PHE A 155 -9.02 -8.11 4.50
CA PHE A 155 -8.39 -8.09 5.82
C PHE A 155 -7.15 -7.21 5.88
N PHE A 156 -6.30 -7.26 4.85
CA PHE A 156 -5.07 -6.49 4.77
C PHE A 156 -5.26 -5.06 4.22
N ASP A 157 -6.41 -4.73 3.65
CA ASP A 157 -6.67 -3.42 3.03
C ASP A 157 -6.53 -2.27 4.03
N TYR A 158 -7.01 -2.45 5.24
CA TYR A 158 -6.90 -1.46 6.32
C TYR A 158 -5.46 -1.10 6.70
N PRO A 159 -4.60 -2.05 7.11
CA PRO A 159 -3.20 -1.74 7.41
C PRO A 159 -2.38 -1.38 6.18
N MET A 160 -2.67 -1.94 5.01
CA MET A 160 -2.04 -1.60 3.73
C MET A 160 -2.29 -0.13 3.37
N THR A 161 -3.55 0.29 3.34
CA THR A 161 -3.91 1.68 3.06
C THR A 161 -3.28 2.64 4.07
N THR A 162 -3.24 2.26 5.35
CA THR A 162 -2.58 3.08 6.38
C THR A 162 -1.09 3.25 6.12
N GLY A 163 -0.40 2.19 5.74
CA GLY A 163 1.01 2.22 5.38
C GLY A 163 1.28 3.04 4.11
N ASP A 164 0.45 2.90 3.09
CA ASP A 164 0.56 3.68 1.86
C ASP A 164 0.34 5.18 2.13
N MET A 165 -0.62 5.54 2.98
CA MET A 165 -0.84 6.94 3.38
C MET A 165 0.30 7.50 4.24
N PHE A 166 0.94 6.67 5.05
CA PHE A 166 2.15 7.03 5.77
C PHE A 166 3.29 7.38 4.81
N PHE A 167 3.58 6.53 3.82
CA PHE A 167 4.60 6.78 2.80
C PHE A 167 4.25 7.97 1.91
N MET A 168 2.98 8.13 1.56
CA MET A 168 2.52 9.31 0.82
C MET A 168 2.84 10.61 1.57
N ASN A 169 2.66 10.65 2.89
CA ASN A 169 2.99 11.84 3.68
C ASN A 169 4.50 12.07 3.75
N ILE A 170 5.31 11.01 3.89
CA ILE A 170 6.78 11.12 3.86
C ILE A 170 7.26 11.70 2.53
N SER A 171 6.68 11.31 1.42
CA SER A 171 7.09 11.78 0.08
C SER A 171 6.86 13.27 -0.16
N MET A 172 6.11 13.94 0.71
CA MET A 172 5.84 15.38 0.65
C MET A 172 6.82 16.21 1.48
N LEU A 173 7.62 15.58 2.35
CA LEU A 173 8.61 16.26 3.18
C LEU A 173 9.85 16.65 2.41
#